data_18f25febd1fe854d4c82b616eb57dc97
#
_entry.id   18f25febd1fe854d4c82b616eb57dc97
#
_cell.length_a   1.000
_cell.length_b   1.000
_cell.length_c   1.000
_cell.angle_alpha   90.00
_cell.angle_beta   90.00
_cell.angle_gamma   90.00
#
_symmetry.space_group_name_H-M   'P 1'
#
loop_
_entity.id
_entity.type
_entity.pdbx_description
1 polymer ?
#
loop_
_entity_poly.entity_id
_entity_poly.type
_entity_poly.pdbx_seq_one_letter_code
_entity_poly.pdbx_strand_id
1 'polypeptide(L)'
;MKIGNDNDHIELTEQERVPKSLPTSGDVKVKVVVQLQEFRGMYENVWLDKNELHIFLKELEKLNETRNGKVKLKSLSPDEFWMEIRSIDKVGHFEVQTQLKRYQYSAPKNWPTMVAGGFELNPSQLETVIKGFRALVE
;
A
#
# COMPACT_ATOMS: atom_id res chain seq x y z
N MET A 1 3.32 1.77 9.79
CA MET A 1 4.08 0.74 9.04
C MET A 1 4.85 1.40 7.90
N LYS A 2 6.10 1.10 7.77
CA LYS A 2 6.98 1.63 6.71
C LYS A 2 7.48 0.49 5.83
N ILE A 3 7.34 0.64 4.52
CA ILE A 3 7.75 -0.35 3.53
C ILE A 3 8.85 0.28 2.69
N GLY A 4 10.07 -0.21 2.85
CA GLY A 4 11.24 0.35 2.17
C GLY A 4 12.25 0.98 3.11
N ASN A 5 12.97 1.97 2.63
CA ASN A 5 14.02 2.66 3.39
C ASN A 5 13.73 4.16 3.48
N ASP A 6 14.67 4.95 4.01
CA ASP A 6 14.45 6.38 4.20
C ASP A 6 14.30 7.16 2.90
N ASN A 7 14.97 6.71 1.83
CA ASN A 7 14.94 7.40 0.53
C ASN A 7 13.77 6.97 -0.34
N ASP A 8 13.35 5.72 -0.23
CA ASP A 8 12.27 5.13 -1.02
C ASP A 8 11.39 4.32 -0.10
N HIS A 9 10.17 4.78 0.14
CA HIS A 9 9.26 4.03 1.01
C HIS A 9 7.79 4.40 0.80
N ILE A 10 6.94 3.52 1.27
CA ILE A 10 5.52 3.76 1.48
C ILE A 10 5.28 3.66 2.98
N GLU A 11 4.59 4.64 3.54
CA GLU A 11 4.22 4.61 4.95
C GLU A 11 2.71 4.62 5.08
N LEU A 12 2.18 3.66 5.83
CA LEU A 12 0.74 3.52 6.11
C LEU A 12 0.52 3.69 7.61
N THR A 13 -0.31 4.65 7.98
CA THR A 13 -0.64 4.92 9.38
C THR A 13 -2.15 4.86 9.55
N GLU A 14 -2.64 3.95 10.40
CA GLU A 14 -4.08 3.84 10.69
C GLU A 14 -4.58 5.13 11.32
N GLN A 15 -5.66 5.67 10.77
CA GLN A 15 -6.32 6.88 11.29
C GLN A 15 -7.66 6.56 11.94
N GLU A 16 -8.40 5.64 11.33
CA GLU A 16 -9.75 5.30 11.74
C GLU A 16 -10.08 3.88 11.30
N ARG A 17 -10.91 3.21 12.06
CA ARG A 17 -11.42 1.87 11.75
C ARG A 17 -12.91 1.83 11.91
N VAL A 18 -13.62 1.26 10.94
CA VAL A 18 -15.08 1.14 11.02
C VAL A 18 -15.45 0.18 12.16
N PRO A 19 -16.34 0.60 13.09
CA PRO A 19 -16.76 -0.22 14.23
C PRO A 19 -17.40 -1.54 13.81
N LYS A 20 -17.29 -2.55 14.67
CA LYS A 20 -17.86 -3.89 14.44
C LYS A 20 -19.37 -3.89 14.25
N SER A 21 -20.07 -2.87 14.71
CA SER A 21 -21.52 -2.75 14.62
C SER A 21 -22.02 -2.35 13.23
N LEU A 22 -21.14 -1.93 12.31
CA LEU A 22 -21.52 -1.45 10.99
C LEU A 22 -21.23 -2.50 9.90
N PRO A 23 -21.99 -2.45 8.76
CA PRO A 23 -21.81 -3.42 7.67
C PRO A 23 -20.41 -3.47 7.07
N THR A 24 -19.72 -2.31 7.03
CA THR A 24 -18.35 -2.21 6.53
C THR A 24 -17.31 -2.38 7.63
N SER A 25 -17.66 -3.07 8.70
CA SER A 25 -16.81 -3.33 9.85
C SER A 25 -15.44 -3.86 9.46
N GLY A 26 -14.40 -3.23 9.98
CA GLY A 26 -13.02 -3.61 9.73
C GLY A 26 -12.37 -2.88 8.57
N ASP A 27 -13.11 -2.08 7.79
CA ASP A 27 -12.50 -1.17 6.82
C ASP A 27 -11.66 -0.15 7.58
N VAL A 28 -10.52 0.21 7.01
CA VAL A 28 -9.53 1.05 7.68
C VAL A 28 -9.24 2.28 6.84
N LYS A 29 -9.27 3.45 7.49
CA LYS A 29 -8.77 4.67 6.87
C LYS A 29 -7.31 4.84 7.28
N VAL A 30 -6.45 5.03 6.31
CA VAL A 30 -5.02 5.20 6.53
C VAL A 30 -4.52 6.50 5.93
N LYS A 31 -3.51 7.04 6.58
CA LYS A 31 -2.67 8.07 5.99
C LYS A 31 -1.59 7.38 5.19
N VAL A 32 -1.46 7.75 3.93
CA VAL A 32 -0.44 7.20 3.03
C VAL A 32 0.60 8.27 2.74
N VAL A 33 1.86 7.91 2.91
CA VAL A 33 3.00 8.70 2.45
C VAL A 33 3.75 7.87 1.44
N VAL A 34 4.03 8.44 0.28
CA VAL A 34 4.90 7.84 -0.74
C VAL A 34 6.10 8.76 -0.92
N GLN A 35 7.28 8.24 -0.62
CA GLN A 35 8.55 8.93 -0.79
C GLN A 35 9.37 8.17 -1.83
N LEU A 36 9.71 8.81 -2.94
CA LEU A 36 10.52 8.22 -4.00
C LEU A 36 11.62 9.23 -4.34
N GLN A 37 12.77 9.07 -3.66
CA GLN A 37 13.89 10.03 -3.73
C GLN A 37 13.42 11.43 -3.30
N GLU A 38 13.52 12.42 -4.18
CA GLU A 38 13.09 13.79 -3.91
C GLU A 38 11.58 13.99 -4.04
N PHE A 39 10.85 13.01 -4.55
CA PHE A 39 9.40 13.13 -4.76
C PHE A 39 8.64 12.57 -3.57
N ARG A 40 7.69 13.34 -3.07
CA ARG A 40 6.90 12.96 -1.90
C ARG A 40 5.45 13.33 -2.10
N GLY A 41 4.57 12.39 -1.82
CA GLY A 41 3.13 12.61 -1.75
C GLY A 41 2.57 12.13 -0.42
N MET A 42 1.48 12.74 0.03
CA MET A 42 0.78 12.37 1.25
C MET A 42 -0.72 12.56 1.08
N TYR A 43 -1.50 11.59 1.57
CA TYR A 43 -2.94 11.72 1.64
C TYR A 43 -3.47 11.01 2.89
N GLU A 44 -4.33 11.69 3.64
CA GLU A 44 -4.80 11.21 4.95
C GLU A 44 -6.10 10.41 4.89
N ASN A 45 -6.79 10.38 3.76
CA ASN A 45 -8.13 9.79 3.65
C ASN A 45 -8.18 8.63 2.66
N VAL A 46 -7.25 7.70 2.80
CA VAL A 46 -7.23 6.50 1.96
C VAL A 46 -7.95 5.38 2.70
N TRP A 47 -9.03 4.88 2.13
CA TRP A 47 -9.78 3.77 2.70
C TRP A 47 -9.37 2.45 2.09
N LEU A 48 -9.11 1.46 2.94
CA LEU A 48 -8.77 0.09 2.57
C LEU A 48 -9.88 -0.84 3.02
N ASP A 49 -10.38 -1.63 2.08
CA ASP A 49 -11.43 -2.62 2.32
C ASP A 49 -10.86 -3.79 3.14
N LYS A 50 -11.60 -4.22 4.15
CA LYS A 50 -11.21 -5.34 5.01
C LYS A 50 -10.93 -6.62 4.24
N ASN A 51 -11.81 -6.98 3.31
CA ASN A 51 -11.65 -8.21 2.55
C ASN A 51 -10.45 -8.14 1.62
N GLU A 52 -10.24 -7.01 0.99
CA GLU A 52 -9.06 -6.78 0.14
C GLU A 52 -7.77 -6.88 0.94
N LEU A 53 -7.76 -6.35 2.17
CA LEU A 53 -6.61 -6.47 3.07
C LEU A 53 -6.32 -7.92 3.44
N HIS A 54 -7.35 -8.71 3.74
CA HIS A 54 -7.18 -10.13 4.05
C HIS A 54 -6.65 -10.92 2.86
N ILE A 55 -7.18 -10.67 1.67
CA ILE A 55 -6.72 -11.32 0.44
C ILE A 55 -5.26 -10.95 0.17
N PHE A 56 -4.95 -9.67 0.27
CA PHE A 56 -3.59 -9.17 0.07
C PHE A 56 -2.61 -9.83 1.04
N LEU A 57 -2.97 -9.90 2.31
CA LEU A 57 -2.12 -10.52 3.34
C LEU A 57 -1.82 -11.99 3.03
N LYS A 58 -2.84 -12.76 2.65
CA LYS A 58 -2.66 -14.17 2.28
C LYS A 58 -1.76 -14.33 1.06
N GLU A 59 -1.97 -13.50 0.06
CA GLU A 59 -1.13 -13.52 -1.15
C GLU A 59 0.30 -13.12 -0.85
N LEU A 60 0.49 -12.16 0.07
CA LEU A 60 1.81 -11.71 0.48
C LEU A 60 2.56 -12.81 1.25
N GLU A 61 1.87 -13.54 2.12
CA GLU A 61 2.44 -14.68 2.83
C GLU A 61 2.86 -15.76 1.84
N LYS A 62 2.05 -16.04 0.83
CA LYS A 62 2.37 -16.99 -0.24
C LYS A 62 3.57 -16.52 -1.06
N LEU A 63 3.63 -15.24 -1.39
CA LEU A 63 4.78 -14.67 -2.11
C LEU A 63 6.07 -14.85 -1.32
N ASN A 64 6.00 -14.66 -0.01
CA ASN A 64 7.15 -14.86 0.88
C ASN A 64 7.62 -16.32 0.89
N GLU A 65 6.72 -17.28 0.80
CA GLU A 65 7.05 -18.70 0.77
C GLU A 65 7.62 -19.13 -0.59
N THR A 66 6.93 -18.76 -1.67
CA THR A 66 7.26 -19.26 -3.01
C THR A 66 8.35 -18.45 -3.71
N ARG A 67 8.55 -17.20 -3.30
CA ARG A 67 9.47 -16.26 -3.94
C ARG A 67 9.18 -16.08 -5.43
N ASN A 68 7.92 -16.21 -5.82
CA ASN A 68 7.48 -16.14 -7.20
C ASN A 68 6.09 -15.52 -7.27
N GLY A 69 5.89 -14.57 -8.20
CA GLY A 69 4.61 -13.94 -8.45
C GLY A 69 4.57 -12.49 -8.05
N LYS A 70 3.36 -11.98 -7.90
CA LYS A 70 3.09 -10.58 -7.54
C LYS A 70 1.80 -10.48 -6.76
N VAL A 71 1.71 -9.45 -5.92
CA VAL A 71 0.52 -9.13 -5.13
C VAL A 71 0.24 -7.65 -5.22
N LYS A 72 -1.03 -7.26 -5.27
CA LYS A 72 -1.43 -5.87 -5.42
C LYS A 72 -2.52 -5.50 -4.43
N LEU A 73 -2.36 -4.34 -3.79
CA LEU A 73 -3.35 -3.73 -2.92
C LEU A 73 -3.84 -2.44 -3.56
N LYS A 74 -5.16 -2.28 -3.62
CA LYS A 74 -5.80 -1.05 -4.10
C LYS A 74 -6.68 -0.46 -3.01
N SER A 75 -6.75 0.86 -2.95
CA SER A 75 -7.72 1.56 -2.11
C SER A 75 -9.14 1.37 -2.65
N LEU A 76 -10.15 1.67 -1.82
CA LEU A 76 -11.56 1.64 -2.22
C LEU A 76 -11.83 2.53 -3.42
N SER A 77 -11.17 3.69 -3.48
CA SER A 77 -11.11 4.50 -4.71
C SER A 77 -9.83 4.09 -5.45
N PRO A 78 -9.92 3.17 -6.43
CA PRO A 78 -8.74 2.47 -6.95
C PRO A 78 -7.66 3.37 -7.53
N ASP A 79 -8.06 4.54 -8.02
CA ASP A 79 -7.12 5.49 -8.61
C ASP A 79 -6.39 6.35 -7.58
N GLU A 80 -6.81 6.34 -6.32
CA GLU A 80 -6.15 7.14 -5.28
C GLU A 80 -4.84 6.54 -4.83
N PHE A 81 -4.84 5.23 -4.58
CA PHE A 81 -3.66 4.55 -4.09
C PHE A 81 -3.66 3.09 -4.52
N TRP A 82 -2.50 2.63 -4.96
CA TRP A 82 -2.23 1.21 -5.09
C TRP A 82 -0.75 0.94 -4.85
N MET A 83 -0.45 -0.28 -4.44
CA MET A 83 0.91 -0.78 -4.35
C MET A 83 0.96 -2.23 -4.81
N GLU A 84 2.05 -2.59 -5.46
CA GLU A 84 2.29 -3.93 -5.94
C GLU A 84 3.69 -4.38 -5.51
N ILE A 85 3.76 -5.58 -4.95
CA ILE A 85 5.04 -6.20 -4.61
C ILE A 85 5.19 -7.41 -5.51
N ARG A 86 6.32 -7.50 -6.20
CA ARG A 86 6.59 -8.60 -7.14
C ARG A 86 7.99 -9.16 -6.96
N SER A 87 8.13 -10.44 -7.25
CA SER A 87 9.43 -11.09 -7.35
C SER A 87 10.12 -10.65 -8.64
N ILE A 88 11.40 -10.27 -8.55
CA ILE A 88 12.20 -9.89 -9.71
C ILE A 88 12.98 -11.11 -10.23
N ASP A 89 13.36 -12.01 -9.32
CA ASP A 89 14.11 -13.21 -9.65
C ASP A 89 13.78 -14.35 -8.70
N LYS A 90 14.42 -15.51 -8.88
CA LYS A 90 14.18 -16.69 -8.05
C LYS A 90 14.98 -16.70 -6.74
N VAL A 91 15.85 -15.72 -6.55
CA VAL A 91 16.74 -15.65 -5.38
C VAL A 91 16.08 -14.89 -4.22
N GLY A 92 14.95 -14.24 -4.47
CA GLY A 92 14.19 -13.56 -3.43
C GLY A 92 14.34 -12.05 -3.43
N HIS A 93 14.75 -11.47 -4.55
CA HIS A 93 14.70 -10.02 -4.72
C HIS A 93 13.28 -9.61 -5.10
N PHE A 94 12.79 -8.56 -4.46
CA PHE A 94 11.45 -8.02 -4.70
C PHE A 94 11.53 -6.57 -5.13
N GLU A 95 10.53 -6.12 -5.86
CA GLU A 95 10.33 -4.70 -6.13
C GLU A 95 8.94 -4.28 -5.68
N VAL A 96 8.83 -3.02 -5.30
CA VAL A 96 7.57 -2.37 -4.98
C VAL A 96 7.29 -1.34 -6.05
N GLN A 97 6.09 -1.37 -6.60
CA GLN A 97 5.58 -0.31 -7.46
C GLN A 97 4.37 0.31 -6.78
N THR A 98 4.20 1.60 -6.92
CA THR A 98 3.14 2.32 -6.22
C THR A 98 2.71 3.58 -6.95
N GLN A 99 1.51 4.03 -6.65
CA GLN A 99 0.99 5.32 -7.09
C GLN A 99 0.10 5.89 -6.00
N LEU A 100 0.31 7.15 -5.71
CA LEU A 100 -0.60 7.96 -4.89
C LEU A 100 -1.06 9.12 -5.74
N LYS A 101 -2.38 9.21 -5.97
CA LYS A 101 -2.97 10.18 -6.89
C LYS A 101 -4.12 10.91 -6.20
N ARG A 102 -4.17 12.19 -6.42
CA ARG A 102 -5.28 13.03 -5.99
C ARG A 102 -5.73 13.93 -7.12
N TYR A 103 -7.02 14.21 -7.14
CA TYR A 103 -7.58 15.20 -8.04
C TYR A 103 -7.73 16.52 -7.32
N GLN A 104 -7.18 17.56 -7.92
CA GLN A 104 -7.36 18.93 -7.46
C GLN A 104 -8.47 19.55 -8.29
N TYR A 105 -9.58 19.85 -7.63
CA TYR A 105 -10.76 20.41 -8.29
C TYR A 105 -10.74 21.92 -8.20
N SER A 106 -10.84 22.57 -9.35
CA SER A 106 -11.05 24.00 -9.45
C SER A 106 -12.00 24.21 -10.64
N ALA A 107 -13.23 24.60 -10.33
CA ALA A 107 -14.24 24.74 -11.39
C ALA A 107 -13.77 25.69 -12.47
N PRO A 108 -13.92 25.35 -13.78
CA PRO A 108 -14.53 24.12 -14.30
C PRO A 108 -13.56 22.96 -14.57
N LYS A 109 -12.33 23.03 -14.04
CA LYS A 109 -11.28 22.06 -14.34
C LYS A 109 -10.93 21.16 -13.17
N ASN A 110 -10.34 20.03 -13.52
CA ASN A 110 -9.89 19.00 -12.61
C ASN A 110 -8.46 18.61 -13.02
N TRP A 111 -7.50 18.73 -12.11
CA TRP A 111 -6.10 18.38 -12.36
C TRP A 111 -5.69 17.18 -11.51
N PRO A 112 -5.23 16.09 -12.15
CA PRO A 112 -4.62 15.00 -11.38
C PRO A 112 -3.23 15.41 -10.92
N THR A 113 -2.91 15.06 -9.68
CA THR A 113 -1.55 15.19 -9.12
C THR A 113 -1.17 13.83 -8.57
N MET A 114 0.02 13.33 -8.92
CA MET A 114 0.42 12.01 -8.50
C MET A 114 1.90 11.88 -8.21
N VAL A 115 2.23 10.95 -7.31
CA VAL A 115 3.57 10.41 -7.14
C VAL A 115 3.49 8.94 -7.52
N ALA A 116 4.30 8.51 -8.47
CA ALA A 116 4.29 7.14 -8.96
C ALA A 116 5.71 6.69 -9.29
N GLY A 117 6.00 5.44 -9.02
CA GLY A 117 7.30 4.85 -9.30
C GLY A 117 7.49 3.57 -8.52
N GLY A 118 8.75 3.19 -8.33
CA GLY A 118 9.05 1.95 -7.64
C GLY A 118 10.44 1.94 -7.03
N PHE A 119 10.68 0.90 -6.24
CA PHE A 119 11.97 0.70 -5.60
C PHE A 119 12.17 -0.79 -5.30
N GLU A 120 13.42 -1.17 -5.08
CA GLU A 120 13.75 -2.52 -4.68
C GLU A 120 13.48 -2.71 -3.18
N LEU A 121 12.85 -3.83 -2.84
CA LEU A 121 12.59 -4.21 -1.45
C LEU A 121 13.54 -5.33 -1.06
N ASN A 122 14.26 -5.12 0.03
CA ASN A 122 15.15 -6.14 0.58
C ASN A 122 14.31 -7.34 1.03
N PRO A 123 14.67 -8.58 0.67
CA PRO A 123 13.92 -9.78 1.07
C PRO A 123 13.67 -9.89 2.57
N SER A 124 14.61 -9.44 3.39
CA SER A 124 14.46 -9.47 4.85
C SER A 124 13.36 -8.54 5.37
N GLN A 125 12.96 -7.54 4.58
CA GLN A 125 11.91 -6.60 4.97
C GLN A 125 10.50 -7.16 4.75
N LEU A 126 10.37 -8.21 3.94
CA LEU A 126 9.05 -8.76 3.61
C LEU A 126 8.34 -9.30 4.85
N GLU A 127 9.06 -9.93 5.77
CA GLU A 127 8.51 -10.38 7.06
C GLU A 127 7.95 -9.22 7.88
N THR A 128 8.67 -8.10 7.92
CA THR A 128 8.24 -6.89 8.64
C THR A 128 6.98 -6.31 8.00
N VAL A 129 6.90 -6.31 6.67
CA VAL A 129 5.71 -5.86 5.93
C VAL A 129 4.51 -6.74 6.25
N ILE A 130 4.70 -8.05 6.27
CA ILE A 130 3.65 -9.01 6.62
C ILE A 130 3.12 -8.74 8.03
N LYS A 131 4.01 -8.54 9.01
CA LYS A 131 3.61 -8.21 10.39
C LYS A 131 2.79 -6.93 10.45
N GLY A 132 3.18 -5.91 9.69
CA GLY A 132 2.44 -4.65 9.61
C GLY A 132 1.03 -4.85 9.07
N PHE A 133 0.87 -5.63 8.02
CA PHE A 133 -0.45 -5.91 7.45
C PHE A 133 -1.30 -6.80 8.36
N ARG A 134 -0.70 -7.74 9.09
CA ARG A 134 -1.44 -8.49 10.11
C ARG A 134 -2.04 -7.57 11.16
N ALA A 135 -1.31 -6.57 11.59
CA ALA A 135 -1.82 -5.59 12.54
C ALA A 135 -2.98 -4.77 11.96
N LEU A 136 -2.94 -4.46 10.65
CA LEU A 136 -4.02 -3.73 9.99
C LEU A 136 -5.30 -4.54 9.84
N VAL A 137 -5.22 -5.86 9.68
CA VAL A 137 -6.41 -6.71 9.51
C VAL A 137 -7.07 -7.14 10.82
N GLU A 138 -6.41 -6.91 11.94
CA GLU A 138 -6.95 -7.26 13.27
C GLU A 138 -8.07 -6.34 13.74
#